data_7039d0dd55c851c2158e281625b683fc
#
_entry.id   7039d0dd55c851c2158e281625b683fc
#
_cell.length_a   1.000
_cell.length_b   1.000
_cell.length_c   1.000
_cell.angle_alpha   90.00
_cell.angle_beta   90.00
_cell.angle_gamma   90.00
#
_symmetry.space_group_name_H-M   'P 1'
#
loop_
_entity.id
_entity.type
_entity.pdbx_description
1 polymer ?
#
loop_
_entity_poly.entity_id
_entity_poly.type
_entity_poly.pdbx_seq_one_letter_code
_entity_poly.pdbx_strand_id
1 'polypeptide(L)'
;MTNTRKATQVAVVIPTYKARNHILAVINGIGPEVARIYVVDDCCPDGSGDFVAANCKDIRVTVIKHTENQGVGGAVMTGYQAAIVDGAEVLVKIDSDGQMDPTLIKDFVTPIVNGESDYTKGNRFFDLEKVQSMPNVRIFGNAVLSLMCKFSSGYWNIFDPTNGFTAIHAEVASRLPFKKISRRYFFETDMLFRLNILRAVVMDIPMDANYGDEVSNLRISKIIGEFLVKHGLRLVKWCKFVGSLKRRLYRR
;
A
#
# COMPACT_ATOMS: atom_id res chain seq x y z
N MET A 1 38.47 -10.92 2.05
CA MET A 1 37.42 -10.68 3.07
C MET A 1 36.08 -10.65 2.33
N THR A 2 35.37 -11.74 2.32
CA THR A 2 34.04 -11.85 1.73
C THR A 2 33.06 -11.07 2.60
N ASN A 3 32.70 -9.89 2.15
CA ASN A 3 31.66 -9.07 2.77
C ASN A 3 30.32 -9.78 2.53
N THR A 4 29.93 -10.68 3.40
CA THR A 4 28.59 -11.29 3.41
C THR A 4 27.61 -10.17 3.72
N ARG A 5 27.03 -9.52 2.68
CA ARG A 5 25.90 -8.61 2.87
C ARG A 5 24.85 -9.38 3.64
N LYS A 6 24.51 -8.91 4.83
CA LYS A 6 23.37 -9.44 5.60
C LYS A 6 22.15 -9.40 4.69
N ALA A 7 21.42 -10.50 4.59
CA ALA A 7 20.20 -10.53 3.77
C ALA A 7 19.21 -9.48 4.29
N THR A 8 18.67 -8.69 3.38
CA THR A 8 17.67 -7.65 3.71
C THR A 8 16.45 -8.30 4.38
N GLN A 9 16.03 -7.76 5.51
CA GLN A 9 14.88 -8.25 6.24
C GLN A 9 13.58 -7.69 5.64
N VAL A 10 12.94 -8.49 4.78
CA VAL A 10 11.66 -8.14 4.15
C VAL A 10 10.51 -8.67 5.00
N ALA A 11 9.53 -7.83 5.31
CA ALA A 11 8.29 -8.20 5.97
C ALA A 11 7.08 -7.91 5.08
N VAL A 12 6.13 -8.83 5.02
CA VAL A 12 4.85 -8.64 4.32
C VAL A 12 3.76 -8.36 5.35
N VAL A 13 2.90 -7.38 5.06
CA VAL A 13 1.71 -7.04 5.85
C VAL A 13 0.47 -7.29 4.99
N ILE A 14 -0.43 -8.12 5.50
CA ILE A 14 -1.68 -8.52 4.85
C ILE A 14 -2.85 -8.01 5.70
N PRO A 15 -3.44 -6.85 5.37
CA PRO A 15 -4.67 -6.40 6.01
C PRO A 15 -5.79 -7.38 5.64
N THR A 16 -6.49 -7.89 6.64
CA THR A 16 -7.42 -9.00 6.46
C THR A 16 -8.81 -8.67 6.99
N TYR A 17 -9.82 -8.73 6.10
CA TYR A 17 -11.23 -8.56 6.42
C TYR A 17 -12.09 -9.32 5.42
N LYS A 18 -12.84 -10.35 5.88
CA LYS A 18 -13.68 -11.24 5.05
C LYS A 18 -12.90 -11.93 3.90
N ALA A 19 -11.72 -12.45 4.22
CA ALA A 19 -10.81 -13.02 3.24
C ALA A 19 -10.53 -14.52 3.44
N ARG A 20 -11.37 -15.21 4.20
CA ARG A 20 -11.17 -16.62 4.59
C ARG A 20 -10.92 -17.55 3.39
N ASN A 21 -11.54 -17.26 2.25
CA ASN A 21 -11.43 -18.11 1.05
C ASN A 21 -10.09 -17.97 0.30
N HIS A 22 -9.39 -16.84 0.45
CA HIS A 22 -8.21 -16.50 -0.35
C HIS A 22 -6.93 -16.39 0.45
N ILE A 23 -7.01 -16.07 1.74
CA ILE A 23 -5.87 -15.68 2.57
C ILE A 23 -4.76 -16.74 2.62
N LEU A 24 -5.09 -18.03 2.72
CA LEU A 24 -4.06 -19.08 2.73
C LEU A 24 -3.36 -19.22 1.39
N ALA A 25 -4.07 -19.03 0.26
CA ALA A 25 -3.47 -19.06 -1.07
C ALA A 25 -2.50 -17.87 -1.23
N VAL A 26 -2.87 -16.68 -0.77
CA VAL A 26 -1.98 -15.50 -0.74
C VAL A 26 -0.72 -15.79 0.07
N ILE A 27 -0.86 -16.29 1.30
CA ILE A 27 0.29 -16.61 2.16
C ILE A 27 1.20 -17.65 1.50
N ASN A 28 0.64 -18.73 0.95
CA ASN A 28 1.39 -19.80 0.30
C ASN A 28 2.15 -19.35 -0.96
N GLY A 29 1.69 -18.28 -1.62
CA GLY A 29 2.36 -17.68 -2.76
C GLY A 29 3.57 -16.81 -2.40
N ILE A 30 3.74 -16.46 -1.12
CA ILE A 30 4.85 -15.59 -0.67
C ILE A 30 6.15 -16.37 -0.64
N GLY A 31 7.12 -15.93 -1.42
CA GLY A 31 8.43 -16.57 -1.60
C GLY A 31 9.34 -16.52 -0.35
N PRO A 32 10.49 -17.21 -0.44
CA PRO A 32 11.44 -17.33 0.67
C PRO A 32 12.25 -16.04 0.93
N GLU A 33 12.20 -15.06 0.04
CA GLU A 33 12.82 -13.73 0.21
C GLU A 33 12.18 -12.93 1.35
N VAL A 34 10.97 -13.31 1.77
CA VAL A 34 10.23 -12.69 2.88
C VAL A 34 10.58 -13.38 4.19
N ALA A 35 11.07 -12.61 5.15
CA ALA A 35 11.48 -13.12 6.46
C ALA A 35 10.29 -13.25 7.45
N ARG A 36 9.28 -12.38 7.34
CA ARG A 36 8.11 -12.34 8.24
C ARG A 36 6.84 -11.94 7.51
N ILE A 37 5.70 -12.47 7.95
CA ILE A 37 4.37 -12.19 7.40
C ILE A 37 3.43 -11.81 8.54
N TYR A 38 2.89 -10.60 8.49
CA TYR A 38 1.92 -10.09 9.47
C TYR A 38 0.52 -10.09 8.85
N VAL A 39 -0.32 -11.00 9.30
CA VAL A 39 -1.75 -11.02 8.97
C VAL A 39 -2.47 -10.18 10.01
N VAL A 40 -3.00 -9.02 9.60
CA VAL A 40 -3.71 -8.12 10.52
C VAL A 40 -5.21 -8.25 10.31
N ASP A 41 -5.85 -8.98 11.20
CA ASP A 41 -7.31 -9.16 11.23
C ASP A 41 -7.98 -7.89 11.79
N ASP A 42 -8.70 -7.19 10.94
CA ASP A 42 -9.34 -5.91 11.27
C ASP A 42 -10.72 -6.11 11.91
N CYS A 43 -10.79 -6.89 12.99
CA CYS A 43 -12.03 -7.28 13.67
C CYS A 43 -13.01 -7.95 12.70
N CYS A 44 -12.54 -9.00 12.04
CA CYS A 44 -13.24 -9.64 10.95
C CYS A 44 -14.42 -10.51 11.45
N PRO A 45 -15.66 -10.29 10.97
CA PRO A 45 -16.83 -11.05 11.45
C PRO A 45 -16.85 -12.52 11.00
N ASP A 46 -16.09 -12.89 9.96
CA ASP A 46 -16.00 -14.27 9.48
C ASP A 46 -14.82 -15.07 10.12
N GLY A 47 -14.06 -14.42 11.04
CA GLY A 47 -12.97 -15.04 11.75
C GLY A 47 -11.77 -15.39 10.85
N SER A 48 -11.47 -14.58 9.83
CA SER A 48 -10.34 -14.82 8.92
C SER A 48 -9.01 -14.98 9.64
N GLY A 49 -8.75 -14.17 10.67
CA GLY A 49 -7.53 -14.27 11.49
C GLY A 49 -7.46 -15.56 12.29
N ASP A 50 -8.58 -16.00 12.90
CA ASP A 50 -8.65 -17.27 13.60
C ASP A 50 -8.44 -18.46 12.65
N PHE A 51 -9.01 -18.35 11.45
CA PHE A 51 -8.83 -19.35 10.41
C PHE A 51 -7.34 -19.48 10.00
N VAL A 52 -6.64 -18.37 9.82
CA VAL A 52 -5.19 -18.39 9.53
C VAL A 52 -4.42 -19.00 10.71
N ALA A 53 -4.69 -18.57 11.94
CA ALA A 53 -4.01 -19.10 13.12
C ALA A 53 -4.18 -20.63 13.30
N ALA A 54 -5.35 -21.18 12.91
CA ALA A 54 -5.64 -22.60 13.02
C ALA A 54 -5.10 -23.45 11.86
N ASN A 55 -4.96 -22.88 10.65
CA ASN A 55 -4.71 -23.66 9.41
C ASN A 55 -3.37 -23.33 8.73
N CYS A 56 -2.76 -22.18 9.01
CA CYS A 56 -1.48 -21.82 8.43
C CYS A 56 -0.33 -22.52 9.16
N LYS A 57 0.53 -23.21 8.39
CA LYS A 57 1.72 -23.90 8.91
C LYS A 57 3.02 -23.11 8.69
N ASP A 58 2.95 -21.99 8.02
CA ASP A 58 4.12 -21.16 7.75
C ASP A 58 4.56 -20.46 9.05
N ILE A 59 5.75 -20.81 9.53
CA ILE A 59 6.32 -20.28 10.78
C ILE A 59 6.64 -18.78 10.72
N ARG A 60 6.67 -18.20 9.53
CA ARG A 60 6.90 -16.75 9.32
C ARG A 60 5.67 -15.91 9.66
N VAL A 61 4.49 -16.55 9.76
CA VAL A 61 3.21 -15.88 9.95
C VAL A 61 2.95 -15.51 11.40
N THR A 62 2.63 -14.25 11.62
CA THR A 62 2.12 -13.70 12.88
C THR A 62 0.76 -13.08 12.64
N VAL A 63 -0.26 -13.53 13.39
CA VAL A 63 -1.62 -12.96 13.31
C VAL A 63 -1.78 -11.90 14.39
N ILE A 64 -2.13 -10.68 13.98
CA ILE A 64 -2.47 -9.57 14.88
C ILE A 64 -3.98 -9.30 14.73
N LYS A 65 -4.72 -9.21 15.85
CA LYS A 65 -6.16 -8.98 15.83
C LYS A 65 -6.50 -7.62 16.42
N HIS A 66 -7.33 -6.87 15.70
CA HIS A 66 -7.93 -5.65 16.22
C HIS A 66 -9.19 -5.97 17.04
N THR A 67 -9.43 -5.19 18.08
CA THR A 67 -10.67 -5.27 18.89
C THR A 67 -11.83 -4.53 18.25
N GLU A 68 -11.54 -3.62 17.31
CA GLU A 68 -12.51 -2.85 16.53
C GLU A 68 -12.02 -2.68 15.09
N ASN A 69 -12.94 -2.55 14.13
CA ASN A 69 -12.59 -2.33 12.74
C ASN A 69 -12.02 -0.92 12.52
N GLN A 70 -10.74 -0.85 12.18
CA GLN A 70 -10.01 0.39 11.92
C GLN A 70 -9.89 0.73 10.44
N GLY A 71 -10.29 -0.16 9.55
CA GLY A 71 -10.16 -0.06 8.09
C GLY A 71 -8.77 -0.50 7.59
N VAL A 72 -8.66 -0.70 6.28
CA VAL A 72 -7.46 -1.22 5.62
C VAL A 72 -6.18 -0.47 6.02
N GLY A 73 -6.23 0.86 6.02
CA GLY A 73 -5.07 1.68 6.43
C GLY A 73 -4.72 1.50 7.91
N GLY A 74 -5.72 1.30 8.80
CA GLY A 74 -5.49 0.99 10.20
C GLY A 74 -4.74 -0.33 10.37
N ALA A 75 -5.18 -1.37 9.67
CA ALA A 75 -4.55 -2.68 9.68
C ALA A 75 -3.12 -2.63 9.13
N VAL A 76 -2.91 -1.95 8.00
CA VAL A 76 -1.56 -1.79 7.42
C VAL A 76 -0.62 -1.07 8.37
N MET A 77 -1.05 0.03 8.99
CA MET A 77 -0.22 0.79 9.94
C MET A 77 0.15 -0.04 11.18
N THR A 78 -0.77 -0.87 11.67
CA THR A 78 -0.48 -1.81 12.77
C THR A 78 0.58 -2.83 12.37
N GLY A 79 0.44 -3.45 11.18
CA GLY A 79 1.42 -4.40 10.66
C GLY A 79 2.79 -3.75 10.41
N TYR A 80 2.83 -2.54 9.85
CA TYR A 80 4.07 -1.79 9.65
C TYR A 80 4.78 -1.50 10.98
N GLN A 81 4.04 -1.08 12.01
CA GLN A 81 4.63 -0.85 13.33
C GLN A 81 5.23 -2.12 13.93
N ALA A 82 4.53 -3.25 13.85
CA ALA A 82 5.03 -4.53 14.31
C ALA A 82 6.30 -4.94 13.55
N ALA A 83 6.29 -4.85 12.23
CA ALA A 83 7.42 -5.21 11.40
C ALA A 83 8.66 -4.31 11.66
N ILE A 84 8.47 -3.00 11.86
CA ILE A 84 9.55 -2.07 12.20
C ILE A 84 10.17 -2.43 13.56
N VAL A 85 9.34 -2.73 14.56
CA VAL A 85 9.80 -3.15 15.90
C VAL A 85 10.62 -4.44 15.83
N ASP A 86 10.23 -5.36 14.95
CA ASP A 86 10.92 -6.64 14.74
C ASP A 86 12.15 -6.51 13.79
N GLY A 87 12.52 -5.30 13.40
CA GLY A 87 13.74 -4.99 12.64
C GLY A 87 13.67 -5.25 11.14
N ALA A 88 12.46 -5.23 10.56
CA ALA A 88 12.32 -5.27 9.10
C ALA A 88 12.94 -4.03 8.44
N GLU A 89 13.58 -4.21 7.29
CA GLU A 89 14.21 -3.15 6.50
C GLU A 89 13.30 -2.68 5.36
N VAL A 90 12.51 -3.60 4.78
CA VAL A 90 11.51 -3.31 3.75
C VAL A 90 10.17 -3.90 4.16
N LEU A 91 9.11 -3.11 4.04
CA LEU A 91 7.74 -3.48 4.37
C LEU A 91 6.92 -3.55 3.09
N VAL A 92 6.31 -4.69 2.83
CA VAL A 92 5.46 -4.91 1.66
C VAL A 92 4.00 -5.02 2.12
N LYS A 93 3.09 -4.31 1.45
CA LYS A 93 1.65 -4.50 1.62
C LYS A 93 1.11 -5.29 0.43
N ILE A 94 0.39 -6.36 0.71
CA ILE A 94 -0.40 -7.13 -0.26
C ILE A 94 -1.80 -7.35 0.31
N ASP A 95 -2.83 -7.27 -0.54
CA ASP A 95 -4.21 -7.47 -0.10
C ASP A 95 -4.54 -8.97 0.05
N SER A 96 -5.51 -9.28 0.89
CA SER A 96 -5.88 -10.66 1.26
C SER A 96 -6.87 -11.33 0.30
N ASP A 97 -7.28 -10.65 -0.78
CA ASP A 97 -8.33 -11.09 -1.72
C ASP A 97 -7.82 -11.98 -2.87
N GLY A 98 -6.50 -12.15 -2.99
CA GLY A 98 -5.88 -12.96 -4.03
C GLY A 98 -5.80 -12.30 -5.41
N GLN A 99 -6.13 -11.01 -5.54
CA GLN A 99 -6.04 -10.29 -6.82
C GLN A 99 -4.61 -9.88 -7.19
N MET A 100 -3.69 -9.91 -6.23
CA MET A 100 -2.27 -9.55 -6.40
C MET A 100 -1.41 -10.81 -6.43
N ASP A 101 -0.47 -10.88 -7.36
CA ASP A 101 0.47 -11.99 -7.46
C ASP A 101 1.62 -11.82 -6.46
N PRO A 102 1.73 -12.66 -5.41
CA PRO A 102 2.79 -12.56 -4.43
C PRO A 102 4.19 -12.78 -5.01
N THR A 103 4.33 -13.42 -6.17
CA THR A 103 5.64 -13.66 -6.81
C THR A 103 6.33 -12.35 -7.24
N LEU A 104 5.54 -11.28 -7.42
CA LEU A 104 6.06 -9.95 -7.76
C LEU A 104 6.71 -9.21 -6.57
N ILE A 105 6.64 -9.74 -5.34
CA ILE A 105 7.23 -9.10 -4.15
C ILE A 105 8.68 -8.69 -4.41
N LYS A 106 9.46 -9.56 -5.07
CA LYS A 106 10.86 -9.29 -5.40
C LYS A 106 11.02 -8.04 -6.28
N ASP A 107 10.13 -7.83 -7.25
CA ASP A 107 10.21 -6.68 -8.16
C ASP A 107 9.89 -5.37 -7.42
N PHE A 108 9.00 -5.42 -6.42
CA PHE A 108 8.71 -4.27 -5.56
C PHE A 108 9.84 -3.95 -4.58
N VAL A 109 10.53 -4.96 -4.08
CA VAL A 109 11.58 -4.83 -3.07
C VAL A 109 12.92 -4.40 -3.67
N THR A 110 13.25 -4.91 -4.86
CA THR A 110 14.57 -4.71 -5.50
C THR A 110 14.95 -3.23 -5.66
N PRO A 111 14.10 -2.32 -6.16
CA PRO A 111 14.45 -0.90 -6.30
C PRO A 111 14.73 -0.23 -4.94
N ILE A 112 14.06 -0.67 -3.87
CA ILE A 112 14.27 -0.13 -2.52
C ILE A 112 15.61 -0.59 -1.96
N VAL A 113 15.93 -1.87 -2.11
CA VAL A 113 17.21 -2.45 -1.64
C VAL A 113 18.40 -1.86 -2.40
N ASN A 114 18.22 -1.54 -3.67
CA ASN A 114 19.23 -0.89 -4.50
C ASN A 114 19.40 0.62 -4.20
N GLY A 115 18.50 1.22 -3.40
CA GLY A 115 18.51 2.65 -3.14
C GLY A 115 17.98 3.51 -4.30
N GLU A 116 17.27 2.90 -5.25
CA GLU A 116 16.68 3.59 -6.40
C GLU A 116 15.34 4.25 -6.05
N SER A 117 14.65 3.73 -5.04
CA SER A 117 13.39 4.28 -4.55
C SER A 117 13.22 4.05 -3.04
N ASP A 118 12.39 4.88 -2.40
CA ASP A 118 11.97 4.75 -1.01
C ASP A 118 10.64 4.01 -0.87
N TYR A 119 9.85 4.04 -1.95
CA TYR A 119 8.51 3.46 -2.02
C TYR A 119 8.21 2.98 -3.43
N THR A 120 7.73 1.77 -3.56
CA THR A 120 7.26 1.22 -4.82
C THR A 120 5.76 0.97 -4.78
N LYS A 121 5.09 1.13 -5.91
CA LYS A 121 3.64 0.99 -6.03
C LYS A 121 3.26 0.28 -7.33
N GLY A 122 2.32 -0.65 -7.25
CA GLY A 122 1.83 -1.37 -8.41
C GLY A 122 1.07 -0.48 -9.38
N ASN A 123 1.27 -0.71 -10.67
CA ASN A 123 0.59 -0.03 -11.77
C ASN A 123 -0.04 -1.06 -12.70
N ARG A 124 -1.39 -1.13 -12.67
CA ARG A 124 -2.21 -2.03 -13.51
C ARG A 124 -2.46 -1.47 -14.91
N PHE A 125 -2.11 -0.21 -15.16
CA PHE A 125 -2.35 0.48 -16.43
C PHE A 125 -1.12 0.52 -17.32
N PHE A 126 -0.11 -0.27 -17.01
CA PHE A 126 1.12 -0.32 -17.79
C PHE A 126 0.92 -1.01 -19.15
N ASP A 127 0.10 -2.05 -19.17
CA ASP A 127 -0.24 -2.80 -20.38
C ASP A 127 -1.46 -2.19 -21.10
N LEU A 128 -1.21 -1.56 -22.26
CA LEU A 128 -2.25 -0.90 -23.05
C LEU A 128 -3.31 -1.89 -23.58
N GLU A 129 -2.96 -3.13 -23.91
CA GLU A 129 -3.91 -4.13 -24.39
C GLU A 129 -4.92 -4.49 -23.30
N LYS A 130 -4.45 -4.62 -22.06
CA LYS A 130 -5.32 -4.87 -20.89
C LYS A 130 -6.18 -3.67 -20.54
N VAL A 131 -5.65 -2.46 -20.69
CA VAL A 131 -6.44 -1.22 -20.51
C VAL A 131 -7.57 -1.14 -21.53
N GLN A 132 -7.33 -1.51 -22.79
CA GLN A 132 -8.38 -1.51 -23.85
C GLN A 132 -9.52 -2.49 -23.55
N SER A 133 -9.26 -3.57 -22.82
CA SER A 133 -10.29 -4.54 -22.41
C SER A 133 -11.17 -4.06 -21.25
N MET A 134 -10.80 -2.95 -20.58
CA MET A 134 -11.57 -2.40 -19.47
C MET A 134 -12.78 -1.57 -19.97
N PRO A 135 -13.90 -1.56 -19.21
CA PRO A 135 -15.01 -0.65 -19.51
C PRO A 135 -14.58 0.82 -19.52
N ASN A 136 -14.98 1.59 -20.53
CA ASN A 136 -14.61 3.01 -20.70
C ASN A 136 -14.88 3.87 -19.45
N VAL A 137 -15.99 3.62 -18.74
CA VAL A 137 -16.33 4.30 -17.49
C VAL A 137 -15.26 4.09 -16.41
N ARG A 138 -14.69 2.88 -16.35
CA ARG A 138 -13.62 2.54 -15.40
C ARG A 138 -12.30 3.23 -15.76
N ILE A 139 -11.96 3.25 -17.05
CA ILE A 139 -10.76 3.93 -17.55
C ILE A 139 -10.86 5.42 -17.23
N PHE A 140 -11.99 6.06 -17.56
CA PHE A 140 -12.22 7.48 -17.29
C PHE A 140 -12.18 7.79 -15.79
N GLY A 141 -12.86 6.99 -14.95
CA GLY A 141 -12.84 7.16 -13.51
C GLY A 141 -11.44 7.08 -12.92
N ASN A 142 -10.64 6.10 -13.35
CA ASN A 142 -9.26 5.94 -12.92
C ASN A 142 -8.36 7.10 -13.41
N ALA A 143 -8.55 7.59 -14.64
CA ALA A 143 -7.81 8.72 -15.16
C ALA A 143 -8.08 10.00 -14.34
N VAL A 144 -9.34 10.26 -13.99
CA VAL A 144 -9.72 11.39 -13.12
C VAL A 144 -9.10 11.24 -11.73
N LEU A 145 -9.19 10.05 -11.11
CA LEU A 145 -8.58 9.79 -9.80
C LEU A 145 -7.06 9.94 -9.84
N SER A 146 -6.40 9.44 -10.89
CA SER A 146 -4.96 9.60 -11.09
C SER A 146 -4.58 11.07 -11.18
N LEU A 147 -5.30 11.85 -12.01
CA LEU A 147 -5.06 13.29 -12.14
C LEU A 147 -5.23 14.03 -10.81
N MET A 148 -6.32 13.77 -10.09
CA MET A 148 -6.56 14.36 -8.77
C MET A 148 -5.46 14.00 -7.77
N CYS A 149 -4.97 12.74 -7.80
CA CYS A 149 -3.88 12.31 -6.96
C CYS A 149 -2.58 13.04 -7.31
N LYS A 150 -2.25 13.21 -8.59
CA LYS A 150 -1.07 13.97 -9.05
C LYS A 150 -1.07 15.39 -8.46
N PHE A 151 -2.19 16.11 -8.56
CA PHE A 151 -2.32 17.45 -7.98
C PHE A 151 -2.24 17.47 -6.45
N SER A 152 -2.83 16.50 -5.76
CA SER A 152 -2.91 16.50 -4.30
C SER A 152 -1.68 15.89 -3.61
N SER A 153 -0.98 14.97 -4.26
CA SER A 153 0.23 14.32 -3.74
C SER A 153 1.52 14.91 -4.28
N GLY A 154 1.50 15.50 -5.47
CA GLY A 154 2.70 16.03 -6.14
C GLY A 154 3.50 14.99 -6.94
N TYR A 155 3.10 13.71 -6.95
CA TYR A 155 3.74 12.66 -7.75
C TYR A 155 3.10 12.55 -9.13
N TRP A 156 3.75 13.09 -10.15
CA TRP A 156 3.27 13.08 -11.53
C TRP A 156 3.58 11.78 -12.27
N ASN A 157 4.54 11.02 -11.79
CA ASN A 157 4.97 9.73 -12.34
C ASN A 157 4.09 8.55 -11.88
N ILE A 158 3.14 8.72 -10.95
CA ILE A 158 2.29 7.65 -10.45
C ILE A 158 0.97 7.63 -11.23
N PHE A 159 0.65 6.48 -11.83
CA PHE A 159 -0.54 6.30 -12.67
C PHE A 159 -1.69 5.57 -11.98
N ASP A 160 -1.39 4.64 -11.06
CA ASP A 160 -2.39 3.88 -10.32
C ASP A 160 -2.35 4.21 -8.81
N PRO A 161 -2.90 5.37 -8.39
CA PRO A 161 -2.80 5.81 -7.00
C PRO A 161 -3.59 4.95 -6.02
N THR A 162 -4.53 4.14 -6.51
CA THR A 162 -5.42 3.31 -5.69
C THR A 162 -4.97 1.85 -5.56
N ASN A 163 -3.92 1.47 -6.27
CA ASN A 163 -3.38 0.12 -6.15
C ASN A 163 -2.88 -0.15 -4.73
N GLY A 164 -3.25 -1.30 -4.18
CA GLY A 164 -2.90 -1.70 -2.82
C GLY A 164 -1.56 -2.41 -2.70
N PHE A 165 -0.97 -2.93 -3.80
CA PHE A 165 0.33 -3.58 -3.75
C PHE A 165 1.43 -2.52 -3.70
N THR A 166 2.15 -2.48 -2.59
CA THR A 166 3.17 -1.45 -2.34
C THR A 166 4.31 -2.00 -1.49
N ALA A 167 5.51 -1.42 -1.65
CA ALA A 167 6.58 -1.64 -0.69
C ALA A 167 7.19 -0.30 -0.24
N ILE A 168 7.73 -0.26 0.97
CA ILE A 168 8.31 0.94 1.57
C ILE A 168 9.55 0.59 2.38
N HIS A 169 10.57 1.44 2.32
CA HIS A 169 11.71 1.35 3.21
C HIS A 169 11.29 1.62 4.65
N ALA A 170 11.67 0.78 5.61
CA ALA A 170 11.22 0.86 6.99
C ALA A 170 11.60 2.18 7.67
N GLU A 171 12.77 2.74 7.36
CA GLU A 171 13.19 4.05 7.87
C GLU A 171 12.24 5.17 7.40
N VAL A 172 11.82 5.15 6.14
CA VAL A 172 10.84 6.12 5.61
C VAL A 172 9.48 5.92 6.27
N ALA A 173 9.04 4.66 6.41
CA ALA A 173 7.80 4.32 7.11
C ALA A 173 7.79 4.82 8.56
N SER A 174 8.91 4.69 9.28
CA SER A 174 9.04 5.13 10.68
C SER A 174 8.89 6.65 10.86
N ARG A 175 9.19 7.43 9.82
CA ARG A 175 9.04 8.91 9.80
C ARG A 175 7.62 9.37 9.48
N LEU A 176 6.75 8.45 9.04
CA LEU A 176 5.37 8.78 8.69
C LEU A 176 4.51 9.03 9.94
N PRO A 177 3.67 10.08 9.94
CA PRO A 177 2.78 10.35 11.06
C PRO A 177 1.53 9.45 10.99
N PHE A 178 1.64 8.16 11.31
CA PHE A 178 0.58 7.16 11.18
C PHE A 178 -0.77 7.61 11.77
N LYS A 179 -0.76 8.30 12.92
CA LYS A 179 -1.98 8.84 13.55
C LYS A 179 -2.74 9.85 12.68
N LYS A 180 -2.09 10.44 11.66
CA LYS A 180 -2.68 11.45 10.76
C LYS A 180 -3.01 10.90 9.38
N ILE A 181 -2.71 9.63 9.11
CA ILE A 181 -2.99 8.96 7.83
C ILE A 181 -4.43 8.42 7.86
N SER A 182 -5.10 8.49 6.71
CA SER A 182 -6.44 7.93 6.56
C SER A 182 -6.45 6.44 6.81
N ARG A 183 -7.42 5.94 7.59
CA ARG A 183 -7.52 4.53 7.97
C ARG A 183 -8.32 3.67 6.99
N ARG A 184 -9.10 4.29 6.08
CA ARG A 184 -10.00 3.61 5.13
C ARG A 184 -9.52 3.80 3.70
N TYR A 185 -10.39 3.68 2.71
CA TYR A 185 -10.11 3.69 1.26
C TYR A 185 -9.22 4.83 0.73
N PHE A 186 -9.09 5.93 1.44
CA PHE A 186 -8.20 7.03 1.07
C PHE A 186 -6.75 6.81 1.55
N PHE A 187 -6.45 5.67 2.15
CA PHE A 187 -5.14 5.35 2.73
C PHE A 187 -4.00 5.48 1.72
N GLU A 188 -4.10 4.81 0.58
CA GLU A 188 -3.04 4.78 -0.45
C GLU A 188 -2.72 6.18 -0.97
N THR A 189 -3.74 6.98 -1.24
CA THR A 189 -3.58 8.36 -1.70
C THR A 189 -2.98 9.26 -0.61
N ASP A 190 -3.41 9.09 0.64
CA ASP A 190 -2.86 9.86 1.78
C ASP A 190 -1.41 9.48 2.06
N MET A 191 -1.03 8.22 1.86
CA MET A 191 0.37 7.77 1.91
C MET A 191 1.22 8.54 0.92
N LEU A 192 0.83 8.63 -0.36
CA LEU A 192 1.55 9.38 -1.39
C LEU A 192 1.72 10.86 -0.98
N PHE A 193 0.67 11.50 -0.46
CA PHE A 193 0.78 12.88 0.04
C PHE A 193 1.83 13.01 1.15
N ARG A 194 1.88 12.05 2.09
CA ARG A 194 2.84 12.09 3.20
C ARG A 194 4.26 11.80 2.75
N LEU A 195 4.42 10.85 1.82
CA LEU A 195 5.71 10.53 1.21
C LEU A 195 6.30 11.75 0.48
N ASN A 196 5.48 12.52 -0.22
CA ASN A 196 5.94 13.75 -0.87
C ASN A 196 6.41 14.81 0.13
N ILE A 197 5.76 14.95 1.28
CA ILE A 197 6.23 15.84 2.36
C ILE A 197 7.63 15.42 2.84
N LEU A 198 7.90 14.12 2.90
CA LEU A 198 9.22 13.56 3.24
C LEU A 198 10.20 13.62 2.06
N ARG A 199 9.76 14.01 0.86
CA ARG A 199 10.52 13.97 -0.40
C ARG A 199 11.01 12.58 -0.76
N ALA A 200 10.22 11.56 -0.43
CA ALA A 200 10.53 10.18 -0.76
C ALA A 200 10.50 9.96 -2.28
N VAL A 201 11.41 9.14 -2.78
CA VAL A 201 11.43 8.72 -4.19
C VAL A 201 10.43 7.60 -4.36
N VAL A 202 9.44 7.80 -5.25
CA VAL A 202 8.36 6.84 -5.50
C VAL A 202 8.45 6.32 -6.93
N MET A 203 8.35 5.00 -7.10
CA MET A 203 8.42 4.32 -8.39
C MET A 203 7.18 3.44 -8.63
N ASP A 204 6.63 3.50 -9.86
CA ASP A 204 5.61 2.56 -10.32
C ASP A 204 6.25 1.23 -10.76
N ILE A 205 5.65 0.12 -10.34
CA ILE A 205 6.03 -1.23 -10.76
C ILE A 205 4.91 -1.81 -11.62
N PRO A 206 5.19 -2.24 -12.85
CA PRO A 206 4.21 -2.91 -13.68
C PRO A 206 3.67 -4.16 -13.01
N MET A 207 2.36 -4.34 -13.02
CA MET A 207 1.74 -5.55 -12.53
C MET A 207 0.43 -5.86 -13.24
N ASP A 208 0.10 -7.14 -13.30
CA ASP A 208 -1.22 -7.59 -13.69
C ASP A 208 -2.13 -7.67 -12.47
N ALA A 209 -3.41 -7.42 -12.65
CA ALA A 209 -4.42 -7.72 -11.65
C ALA A 209 -5.23 -8.93 -12.11
N ASN A 210 -5.28 -9.95 -11.27
CA ASN A 210 -6.18 -11.07 -11.48
C ASN A 210 -7.58 -10.65 -11.00
N TYR A 211 -8.44 -10.25 -11.95
CA TYR A 211 -9.83 -9.97 -11.66
C TYR A 211 -10.59 -11.28 -11.57
N GLY A 212 -10.80 -11.81 -10.36
CA GLY A 212 -11.74 -12.90 -10.10
C GLY A 212 -13.20 -12.42 -10.12
N ASP A 213 -14.14 -13.31 -9.85
CA ASP A 213 -15.59 -13.05 -9.80
C ASP A 213 -16.03 -12.16 -8.61
N GLU A 214 -15.11 -11.52 -7.91
CA GLU A 214 -15.42 -10.72 -6.75
C GLU A 214 -16.11 -9.40 -7.12
N VAL A 215 -17.34 -9.24 -6.64
CA VAL A 215 -18.10 -7.99 -6.73
C VAL A 215 -17.43 -6.95 -5.82
N SER A 216 -16.86 -5.93 -6.42
CA SER A 216 -16.34 -4.78 -5.67
C SER A 216 -17.41 -4.21 -4.74
N ASN A 217 -17.22 -4.30 -3.43
CA ASN A 217 -18.11 -3.73 -2.40
C ASN A 217 -18.07 -2.18 -2.36
N LEU A 218 -17.41 -1.56 -3.30
CA LEU A 218 -17.23 -0.13 -3.43
C LEU A 218 -18.53 0.54 -3.93
N ARG A 219 -19.25 1.20 -3.03
CA ARG A 219 -20.32 2.14 -3.44
C ARG A 219 -19.67 3.40 -4.02
N ILE A 220 -19.41 3.36 -5.33
CA ILE A 220 -18.64 4.35 -6.10
C ILE A 220 -19.12 5.79 -5.84
N SER A 221 -20.44 6.03 -5.77
CA SER A 221 -20.99 7.38 -5.60
C SER A 221 -20.64 8.05 -4.25
N LYS A 222 -20.66 7.28 -3.13
CA LYS A 222 -20.28 7.81 -1.80
C LYS A 222 -18.79 8.08 -1.70
N ILE A 223 -17.97 7.24 -2.34
CA ILE A 223 -16.53 7.32 -2.29
C ILE A 223 -16.03 8.50 -3.11
N ILE A 224 -16.60 8.78 -4.28
CA ILE A 224 -16.23 9.93 -5.11
C ILE A 224 -16.38 11.24 -4.32
N GLY A 225 -17.49 11.46 -3.63
CA GLY A 225 -17.68 12.67 -2.82
C GLY A 225 -16.64 12.82 -1.70
N GLU A 226 -16.37 11.74 -0.98
CA GLU A 226 -15.35 11.71 0.07
C GLU A 226 -13.94 11.96 -0.48
N PHE A 227 -13.62 11.35 -1.62
CA PHE A 227 -12.34 11.53 -2.29
C PHE A 227 -12.15 12.98 -2.77
N LEU A 228 -13.15 13.58 -3.42
CA LEU A 228 -13.12 14.97 -3.86
C LEU A 228 -12.82 15.94 -2.70
N VAL A 229 -13.54 15.81 -1.60
CA VAL A 229 -13.31 16.64 -0.40
C VAL A 229 -11.92 16.43 0.17
N LYS A 230 -11.48 15.17 0.31
CA LYS A 230 -10.16 14.85 0.87
C LYS A 230 -9.02 15.33 -0.04
N HIS A 231 -9.14 15.17 -1.36
CA HIS A 231 -8.17 15.72 -2.31
C HIS A 231 -8.12 17.25 -2.25
N GLY A 232 -9.26 17.94 -2.20
CA GLY A 232 -9.33 19.40 -2.04
C GLY A 232 -8.63 19.85 -0.75
N LEU A 233 -8.88 19.19 0.37
CA LEU A 233 -8.19 19.48 1.64
C LEU A 233 -6.68 19.23 1.56
N ARG A 234 -6.23 18.20 0.84
CA ARG A 234 -4.80 17.93 0.64
C ARG A 234 -4.15 18.99 -0.24
N LEU A 235 -4.82 19.40 -1.33
CA LEU A 235 -4.35 20.46 -2.20
C LEU A 235 -4.15 21.78 -1.43
N VAL A 236 -5.11 22.17 -0.60
CA VAL A 236 -4.98 23.38 0.26
C VAL A 236 -3.79 23.24 1.22
N LYS A 237 -3.59 22.08 1.84
CA LYS A 237 -2.44 21.84 2.71
C LYS A 237 -1.13 21.88 1.94
N TRP A 238 -1.08 21.34 0.74
CA TRP A 238 0.07 21.39 -0.16
C TRP A 238 0.43 22.83 -0.54
N CYS A 239 -0.54 23.64 -0.96
CA CYS A 239 -0.32 25.04 -1.29
C CYS A 239 0.21 25.85 -0.10
N LYS A 240 -0.31 25.61 1.12
CA LYS A 240 0.19 26.22 2.35
C LYS A 240 1.63 25.80 2.67
N PHE A 241 1.96 24.52 2.48
CA PHE A 241 3.30 23.98 2.69
C PHE A 241 4.32 24.61 1.72
N VAL A 242 4.02 24.62 0.43
CA VAL A 242 4.86 25.25 -0.60
C VAL A 242 5.02 26.74 -0.36
N GLY A 243 3.95 27.44 0.01
CA GLY A 243 4.01 28.87 0.36
C GLY A 243 4.84 29.15 1.61
N SER A 244 4.89 28.24 2.58
CA SER A 244 5.74 28.37 3.77
C SER A 244 7.23 28.13 3.45
N LEU A 245 7.52 27.16 2.56
CA LEU A 245 8.87 26.89 2.07
C LEU A 245 9.45 28.09 1.28
N LYS A 246 8.66 28.69 0.37
CA LYS A 246 9.07 29.90 -0.35
C LYS A 246 9.42 31.01 0.64
N ARG A 247 8.57 31.29 1.64
CA ARG A 247 8.84 32.32 2.66
C ARG A 247 10.10 32.08 3.48
N ARG A 248 10.48 30.83 3.73
CA ARG A 248 11.74 30.50 4.44
C ARG A 248 12.98 30.67 3.56
N LEU A 249 12.87 30.40 2.25
CA LEU A 249 13.96 30.56 1.28
C LEU A 249 14.26 32.04 0.96
N TYR A 250 13.23 32.90 0.95
CA TYR A 250 13.39 34.33 0.67
C TYR A 250 13.71 35.18 1.91
N ARG A 251 13.79 34.58 3.10
CA ARG A 251 14.21 35.27 4.33
C ARG A 251 15.66 35.00 4.72
N ARG A 252 16.41 34.35 3.88
CA ARG A 252 17.89 34.23 3.95
C ARG A 252 18.52 35.01 2.80
#